data_48bee146720481853a8eaf25bcb78452
#
_entry.id   48bee146720481853a8eaf25bcb78452
#
_cell.length_a   1.000
_cell.length_b   1.000
_cell.length_c   1.000
_cell.angle_alpha   90.00
_cell.angle_beta   90.00
_cell.angle_gamma   90.00
#
_symmetry.space_group_name_H-M   'P 1'
#
loop_
_entity.id
_entity.type
_entity.pdbx_description
1 polymer ?
#
loop_
_entity_poly.entity_id
_entity_poly.type
_entity_poly.pdbx_seq_one_letter_code
_entity_poly.pdbx_strand_id
1 'polypeptide(L)'
;MKKILLTLIAVITMSASAFAQANSDRITFGMGVLYENSLDATIAWEHETKYHNAWEFFVNGNVKWDECQSCGHICPDSFWKNYRTWGVGAAYKPCVVRGRNHYGNLRIGDSAGSNTDKFLGGIHVGYEHNFALRKGWVLFVQAKCDLLIPDREDLFREGITVGFKIPTIKK
;
A
#
# COMPACT_ATOMS: atom_id res chain seq x y z
N MET A 1 24.42 10.88 -13.18
CA MET A 1 23.30 11.72 -12.71
C MET A 1 22.32 12.12 -13.83
N LYS A 2 22.75 12.70 -14.97
CA LYS A 2 21.82 13.08 -16.09
C LYS A 2 20.97 11.92 -16.63
N LYS A 3 21.52 10.69 -16.73
CA LYS A 3 20.78 9.51 -17.22
C LYS A 3 19.68 9.05 -16.26
N ILE A 4 19.92 9.13 -14.94
CA ILE A 4 18.93 8.78 -13.92
C ILE A 4 17.77 9.78 -13.93
N LEU A 5 18.08 11.08 -14.06
CA LEU A 5 17.08 12.13 -14.16
C LEU A 5 16.19 11.98 -15.42
N LEU A 6 16.80 11.65 -16.55
CA LEU A 6 16.06 11.38 -17.80
C LEU A 6 15.14 10.15 -17.69
N THR A 7 15.62 9.09 -17.04
CA THR A 7 14.81 7.89 -16.79
C THR A 7 13.63 8.20 -15.86
N LEU A 8 13.87 8.98 -14.80
CA LEU A 8 12.82 9.41 -13.86
C LEU A 8 11.76 10.28 -14.56
N ILE A 9 12.20 11.24 -15.40
CA ILE A 9 11.28 12.08 -16.20
C ILE A 9 10.49 11.24 -17.20
N ALA A 10 11.12 10.26 -17.86
CA ALA A 10 10.43 9.36 -18.78
C ALA A 10 9.37 8.50 -18.07
N VAL A 11 9.65 7.99 -16.88
CA VAL A 11 8.69 7.24 -16.07
C VAL A 11 7.52 8.13 -15.65
N ILE A 12 7.77 9.36 -15.21
CA ILE A 12 6.73 10.33 -14.84
C ILE A 12 5.87 10.73 -16.05
N THR A 13 6.47 10.95 -17.22
CA THR A 13 5.71 11.33 -18.43
C THR A 13 4.89 10.17 -19.00
N MET A 14 5.36 8.93 -18.90
CA MET A 14 4.58 7.75 -19.29
C MET A 14 3.38 7.53 -18.34
N SER A 15 3.50 7.88 -17.07
CA SER A 15 2.38 7.80 -16.12
C SER A 15 1.28 8.83 -16.41
N ALA A 16 1.63 10.03 -16.84
CA ALA A 16 0.66 11.10 -17.11
C ALA A 16 -0.33 10.75 -18.25
N SER A 17 0.07 9.97 -19.24
CA SER A 17 -0.80 9.55 -20.33
C SER A 17 -1.84 8.48 -19.93
N ALA A 18 -1.62 7.76 -18.83
CA ALA A 18 -2.55 6.77 -18.34
C ALA A 18 -3.81 7.37 -17.68
N PHE A 19 -3.75 8.63 -17.23
CA PHE A 19 -4.87 9.31 -16.58
C PHE A 19 -6.00 9.72 -17.54
N ALA A 20 -5.76 9.73 -18.86
CA ALA A 20 -6.73 10.21 -19.85
C ALA A 20 -7.96 9.30 -20.05
N GLN A 21 -8.06 8.14 -19.42
CA GLN A 21 -9.10 7.15 -19.65
C GLN A 21 -9.73 6.59 -18.35
N ALA A 22 -9.87 7.44 -17.33
CA ALA A 22 -10.43 7.05 -16.04
C ALA A 22 -11.87 6.51 -16.13
N ASN A 23 -12.12 5.40 -15.45
CA ASN A 23 -13.47 4.87 -15.28
C ASN A 23 -14.06 5.21 -13.92
N SER A 24 -13.25 5.24 -12.85
CA SER A 24 -13.73 5.56 -11.51
C SER A 24 -12.60 5.97 -10.57
N ASP A 25 -12.91 6.87 -9.66
CA ASP A 25 -12.07 7.24 -8.52
C ASP A 25 -12.62 6.61 -7.26
N ARG A 26 -11.75 6.10 -6.39
CA ARG A 26 -12.11 5.44 -5.14
C ARG A 26 -11.22 5.90 -4.00
N ILE A 27 -11.78 5.96 -2.79
CA ILE A 27 -11.02 6.03 -1.56
C ILE A 27 -10.91 4.62 -1.00
N THR A 28 -9.69 4.21 -0.69
CA THR A 28 -9.36 2.87 -0.17
C THR A 28 -8.98 2.98 1.29
N PHE A 29 -9.53 2.08 2.10
CA PHE A 29 -9.17 1.89 3.50
C PHE A 29 -8.76 0.45 3.70
N GLY A 30 -7.56 0.22 4.20
CA GLY A 30 -7.02 -1.11 4.47
C GLY A 30 -6.42 -1.21 5.87
N MET A 31 -6.58 -2.38 6.48
CA MET A 31 -5.90 -2.76 7.71
C MET A 31 -5.30 -4.13 7.52
N GLY A 32 -4.10 -4.33 8.01
CA GLY A 32 -3.35 -5.57 7.82
C GLY A 32 -2.60 -6.03 9.05
N VAL A 33 -2.34 -7.31 9.08
CA VAL A 33 -1.41 -7.93 10.01
C VAL A 33 -0.18 -8.34 9.22
N LEU A 34 0.97 -7.88 9.68
CA LEU A 34 2.25 -8.20 9.07
C LEU A 34 3.02 -9.15 9.98
N TYR A 35 3.98 -9.84 9.40
CA TYR A 35 4.89 -10.70 10.13
C TYR A 35 5.57 -9.93 11.29
N GLU A 36 5.99 -10.65 12.32
CA GLU A 36 6.63 -10.10 13.53
C GLU A 36 5.76 -9.12 14.33
N ASN A 37 4.51 -9.50 14.63
CA ASN A 37 3.62 -8.73 15.51
C ASN A 37 3.42 -7.26 15.07
N SER A 38 3.17 -7.06 13.79
CA SER A 38 3.02 -5.73 13.22
C SER A 38 1.61 -5.51 12.68
N LEU A 39 1.06 -4.33 12.94
CA LEU A 39 -0.20 -3.84 12.35
C LEU A 39 0.08 -2.73 11.35
N ASP A 40 -0.61 -2.80 10.23
CA ASP A 40 -0.54 -1.84 9.15
C ASP A 40 -1.92 -1.24 8.88
N ALA A 41 -1.97 0.07 8.68
CA ALA A 41 -3.15 0.78 8.25
C ALA A 41 -2.82 1.63 7.04
N THR A 42 -3.63 1.55 6.00
CA THR A 42 -3.44 2.28 4.76
C THR A 42 -4.70 3.02 4.37
N ILE A 43 -4.54 4.28 4.00
CA ILE A 43 -5.57 5.09 3.35
C ILE A 43 -5.02 5.50 1.99
N ALA A 44 -5.81 5.31 0.92
CA ALA A 44 -5.36 5.64 -0.42
C ALA A 44 -6.47 6.26 -1.25
N TRP A 45 -6.06 7.07 -2.21
CA TRP A 45 -6.87 7.45 -3.35
C TRP A 45 -6.45 6.59 -4.55
N GLU A 46 -7.40 5.89 -5.14
CA GLU A 46 -7.20 5.01 -6.28
C GLU A 46 -7.95 5.53 -7.51
N HIS A 47 -7.21 5.69 -8.59
CA HIS A 47 -7.74 6.06 -9.90
C HIS A 47 -7.74 4.83 -10.80
N GLU A 48 -8.90 4.23 -10.98
CA GLU A 48 -9.07 3.07 -11.84
C GLU A 48 -9.25 3.50 -13.30
N THR A 49 -8.44 2.91 -14.17
CA THR A 49 -8.50 3.09 -15.62
C THR A 49 -9.34 1.96 -16.25
N LYS A 50 -9.44 1.95 -17.57
CA LYS A 50 -10.03 0.82 -18.29
C LYS A 50 -9.36 -0.50 -17.91
N TYR A 51 -10.13 -1.58 -17.91
CA TYR A 51 -9.65 -2.94 -17.66
C TYR A 51 -9.16 -3.20 -16.24
N HIS A 52 -9.62 -2.42 -15.25
CA HIS A 52 -9.24 -2.55 -13.84
C HIS A 52 -7.76 -2.33 -13.53
N ASN A 53 -7.00 -1.71 -14.43
CA ASN A 53 -5.70 -1.19 -14.05
C ASN A 53 -5.91 0.08 -13.20
N ALA A 54 -5.07 0.31 -12.21
CA ALA A 54 -5.22 1.46 -11.34
C ALA A 54 -3.90 2.13 -10.99
N TRP A 55 -3.99 3.41 -10.67
CA TRP A 55 -2.98 4.17 -9.96
C TRP A 55 -3.47 4.43 -8.54
N GLU A 56 -2.60 4.22 -7.59
CA GLU A 56 -2.88 4.42 -6.18
C GLU A 56 -1.90 5.42 -5.59
N PHE A 57 -2.42 6.40 -4.85
CA PHE A 57 -1.63 7.29 -3.99
C PHE A 57 -2.05 7.01 -2.56
N PHE A 58 -1.10 6.62 -1.73
CA PHE A 58 -1.40 6.09 -0.41
C PHE A 58 -0.61 6.77 0.70
N VAL A 59 -1.19 6.75 1.88
CA VAL A 59 -0.56 7.00 3.16
C VAL A 59 -0.70 5.72 3.97
N ASN A 60 0.39 5.23 4.50
CA ASN A 60 0.38 4.08 5.39
C ASN A 60 1.03 4.40 6.72
N GLY A 61 0.54 3.74 7.76
CA GLY A 61 1.12 3.74 9.09
C GLY A 61 1.29 2.31 9.56
N ASN A 62 2.43 2.02 10.17
CA ASN A 62 2.73 0.72 10.71
C ASN A 62 3.18 0.83 12.16
N VAL A 63 2.75 -0.11 12.98
CA VAL A 63 3.14 -0.25 14.39
C VAL A 63 3.54 -1.69 14.63
N LYS A 64 4.77 -1.89 15.11
CA LYS A 64 5.32 -3.20 15.47
C LYS A 64 5.47 -3.27 16.99
N TRP A 65 5.08 -4.38 17.59
CA TRP A 65 5.19 -4.62 19.03
C TRP A 65 6.26 -5.65 19.34
N ASP A 66 7.14 -5.29 20.27
CA ASP A 66 8.04 -6.24 20.89
C ASP A 66 7.36 -6.90 22.09
N GLU A 67 7.62 -8.19 22.28
CA GLU A 67 7.21 -8.88 23.49
C GLU A 67 8.05 -8.39 24.67
N CYS A 68 7.39 -8.17 25.81
CA CYS A 68 8.07 -7.78 27.03
C CYS A 68 9.02 -8.90 27.48
N GLN A 69 10.32 -8.62 27.62
CA GLN A 69 11.32 -9.60 28.01
C GLN A 69 11.06 -10.23 29.40
N SER A 70 10.29 -9.55 30.26
CA SER A 70 10.00 -10.01 31.62
C SER A 70 8.76 -10.88 31.74
N CYS A 71 7.73 -10.68 30.87
CA CYS A 71 6.47 -11.40 30.97
C CYS A 71 6.09 -12.19 29.70
N GLY A 72 6.81 -12.02 28.59
CA GLY A 72 6.51 -12.69 27.32
C GLY A 72 5.19 -12.26 26.64
N HIS A 73 4.60 -11.15 27.10
CA HIS A 73 3.34 -10.66 26.59
C HIS A 73 3.47 -9.19 26.13
N ILE A 74 2.55 -8.73 25.31
CA ILE A 74 2.45 -7.32 24.91
C ILE A 74 1.90 -6.51 26.10
N CYS A 75 2.75 -5.74 26.76
CA CYS A 75 2.39 -4.89 27.88
C CYS A 75 1.98 -3.48 27.44
N PRO A 76 1.12 -2.78 28.21
CA PRO A 76 0.76 -1.39 27.92
C PRO A 76 1.97 -0.44 27.80
N ASP A 77 3.01 -0.67 28.60
CA ASP A 77 4.25 0.12 28.54
C ASP A 77 5.04 -0.11 27.25
N SER A 78 5.00 -1.33 26.70
CA SER A 78 5.62 -1.62 25.41
C SER A 78 4.83 -1.03 24.25
N PHE A 79 3.51 -0.87 24.38
CA PHE A 79 2.68 -0.26 23.36
C PHE A 79 3.10 1.18 23.01
N TRP A 80 3.51 1.98 23.99
CA TRP A 80 3.93 3.36 23.77
C TRP A 80 5.39 3.50 23.31
N LYS A 81 6.20 2.48 23.51
CA LYS A 81 7.63 2.41 23.09
C LYS A 81 7.82 1.69 21.76
N ASN A 82 6.75 1.32 21.09
CA ASN A 82 6.76 0.50 19.90
C ASN A 82 7.42 1.20 18.72
N TYR A 83 8.04 0.40 17.88
CA TYR A 83 8.52 0.83 16.59
C TYR A 83 7.36 1.27 15.70
N ARG A 84 7.43 2.49 15.19
CA ARG A 84 6.38 3.10 14.36
C ARG A 84 6.98 3.64 13.09
N THR A 85 6.30 3.40 11.98
CA THR A 85 6.64 4.03 10.72
C THR A 85 5.41 4.61 10.09
N TRP A 86 5.62 5.66 9.32
CA TRP A 86 4.63 6.19 8.42
C TRP A 86 5.27 6.48 7.07
N GLY A 87 4.49 6.44 6.00
CA GLY A 87 4.96 6.73 4.66
C GLY A 87 3.85 7.24 3.77
N VAL A 88 4.25 7.95 2.75
CA VAL A 88 3.41 8.36 1.63
C VAL A 88 4.01 7.82 0.35
N GLY A 89 3.18 7.35 -0.57
CA GLY A 89 3.70 6.70 -1.76
C GLY A 89 2.71 6.63 -2.90
N ALA A 90 3.19 6.06 -3.99
CA ALA A 90 2.40 5.78 -5.17
C ALA A 90 2.62 4.34 -5.63
N ALA A 91 1.59 3.73 -6.19
CA ALA A 91 1.67 2.40 -6.75
C ALA A 91 0.89 2.30 -8.06
N TYR A 92 1.40 1.49 -8.97
CA TYR A 92 0.69 1.04 -10.15
C TYR A 92 0.16 -0.36 -9.94
N LYS A 93 -1.10 -0.58 -10.33
CA LYS A 93 -1.83 -1.84 -10.12
C LYS A 93 -2.31 -2.41 -11.45
N PRO A 94 -1.48 -3.10 -12.24
CA PRO A 94 -1.92 -3.80 -13.45
C PRO A 94 -2.85 -4.96 -13.10
N CYS A 95 -3.96 -5.06 -13.81
CA CYS A 95 -4.92 -6.13 -13.63
C CYS A 95 -4.46 -7.41 -14.36
N VAL A 96 -4.26 -8.48 -13.62
CA VAL A 96 -3.77 -9.78 -14.11
C VAL A 96 -4.83 -10.87 -14.13
N VAL A 97 -5.89 -10.71 -13.33
CA VAL A 97 -7.02 -11.65 -13.27
C VAL A 97 -8.31 -10.88 -13.47
N ARG A 98 -9.21 -11.38 -14.31
CA ARG A 98 -10.52 -10.77 -14.56
C ARG A 98 -11.62 -11.82 -14.51
N GLY A 99 -12.60 -11.57 -13.66
CA GLY A 99 -13.83 -12.36 -13.57
C GLY A 99 -15.06 -11.45 -13.63
N ARG A 100 -16.24 -12.04 -13.52
CA ARG A 100 -17.51 -11.30 -13.62
C ARG A 100 -17.71 -10.32 -12.45
N ASN A 101 -17.37 -10.75 -11.24
CA ASN A 101 -17.59 -9.97 -10.01
C ASN A 101 -16.32 -9.83 -9.17
N HIS A 102 -15.16 -10.19 -9.71
CA HIS A 102 -13.87 -10.10 -9.04
C HIS A 102 -12.76 -9.84 -10.04
N TYR A 103 -11.68 -9.23 -9.58
CA TYR A 103 -10.48 -9.01 -10.38
C TYR A 103 -9.24 -8.99 -9.47
N GLY A 104 -8.10 -9.31 -10.02
CA GLY A 104 -6.84 -9.35 -9.30
C GLY A 104 -5.82 -8.42 -9.92
N ASN A 105 -5.15 -7.63 -9.07
CA ASN A 105 -4.10 -6.70 -9.47
C ASN A 105 -2.77 -7.10 -8.84
N LEU A 106 -1.69 -7.01 -9.60
CA LEU A 106 -0.38 -6.85 -9.00
C LEU A 106 -0.26 -5.42 -8.50
N ARG A 107 0.41 -5.20 -7.38
CA ARG A 107 0.70 -3.87 -6.84
C ARG A 107 2.21 -3.68 -6.83
N ILE A 108 2.68 -2.64 -7.49
CA ILE A 108 4.10 -2.28 -7.55
C ILE A 108 4.17 -0.78 -7.28
N GLY A 109 4.93 -0.39 -6.27
CA GLY A 109 4.99 1.00 -5.87
C GLY A 109 6.22 1.35 -5.05
N ASP A 110 6.30 2.62 -4.71
CA ASP A 110 7.33 3.18 -3.87
C ASP A 110 6.73 4.13 -2.83
N SER A 111 7.49 4.40 -1.79
CA SER A 111 7.11 5.36 -0.75
C SER A 111 8.31 6.06 -0.16
N ALA A 112 8.02 7.19 0.47
CA ALA A 112 8.92 7.92 1.32
C ALA A 112 8.26 8.16 2.67
N GLY A 113 9.00 8.00 3.75
CA GLY A 113 8.45 8.10 5.08
C GLY A 113 9.52 8.23 6.17
N SER A 114 9.15 7.88 7.38
CA SER A 114 10.05 7.93 8.53
C SER A 114 9.62 6.94 9.61
N ASN A 115 10.58 6.51 10.42
CA ASN A 115 10.35 5.77 11.66
C ASN A 115 10.50 6.65 12.91
N THR A 116 10.27 7.96 12.79
CA THR A 116 10.52 9.02 13.79
C THR A 116 11.96 9.47 13.91
N ASP A 117 12.92 8.58 13.69
CA ASP A 117 14.37 8.90 13.86
C ASP A 117 15.08 9.11 12.51
N LYS A 118 14.66 8.39 11.49
CA LYS A 118 15.32 8.35 10.17
C LYS A 118 14.32 8.47 9.04
N PHE A 119 14.76 9.03 7.95
CA PHE A 119 14.04 8.98 6.67
C PHE A 119 14.13 7.57 6.08
N LEU A 120 13.00 7.05 5.60
CA LEU A 120 12.90 5.73 4.99
C LEU A 120 12.37 5.85 3.56
N GLY A 121 13.00 5.13 2.64
CA GLY A 121 12.45 4.84 1.33
C GLY A 121 11.84 3.44 1.34
N GLY A 122 10.69 3.24 0.71
CA GLY A 122 10.03 1.94 0.63
C GLY A 122 9.79 1.50 -0.81
N ILE A 123 9.95 0.21 -1.08
CA ILE A 123 9.50 -0.44 -2.30
C ILE A 123 8.39 -1.42 -1.90
N HIS A 124 7.27 -1.36 -2.59
CA HIS A 124 6.08 -2.14 -2.28
C HIS A 124 5.74 -3.06 -3.44
N VAL A 125 5.62 -4.36 -3.14
CA VAL A 125 5.17 -5.37 -4.10
C VAL A 125 4.08 -6.19 -3.45
N GLY A 126 3.02 -6.50 -4.21
CA GLY A 126 1.93 -7.30 -3.68
C GLY A 126 0.97 -7.81 -4.74
N TYR A 127 0.02 -8.62 -4.29
CA TYR A 127 -1.12 -9.06 -5.06
C TYR A 127 -2.39 -8.72 -4.31
N GLU A 128 -3.29 -8.01 -4.97
CA GLU A 128 -4.57 -7.59 -4.43
C GLU A 128 -5.71 -8.28 -5.19
N HIS A 129 -6.56 -8.99 -4.47
CA HIS A 129 -7.77 -9.59 -5.03
C HIS A 129 -8.99 -8.79 -4.61
N ASN A 130 -9.78 -8.35 -5.57
CA ASN A 130 -10.89 -7.42 -5.43
C ASN A 130 -12.21 -8.12 -5.72
N PHE A 131 -13.19 -7.91 -4.85
CA PHE A 131 -14.56 -8.43 -4.97
C PHE A 131 -15.53 -7.27 -5.12
N ALA A 132 -16.15 -7.14 -6.29
CA ALA A 132 -17.11 -6.09 -6.56
C ALA A 132 -18.41 -6.33 -5.74
N LEU A 133 -18.79 -5.33 -4.95
CA LEU A 133 -19.99 -5.31 -4.14
C LEU A 133 -21.07 -4.43 -4.78
N ARG A 134 -22.24 -4.37 -4.14
CA ARG A 134 -23.32 -3.48 -4.57
C ARG A 134 -22.92 -2.01 -4.43
N LYS A 135 -23.51 -1.15 -5.26
CA LYS A 135 -23.31 0.31 -5.26
C LYS A 135 -21.88 0.76 -5.59
N GLY A 136 -21.08 -0.09 -6.24
CA GLY A 136 -19.72 0.26 -6.66
C GLY A 136 -18.65 0.12 -5.57
N TRP A 137 -19.01 -0.36 -4.39
CA TRP A 137 -18.05 -0.72 -3.35
C TRP A 137 -17.26 -1.94 -3.77
N VAL A 138 -16.02 -2.03 -3.29
CA VAL A 138 -15.15 -3.19 -3.51
C VAL A 138 -14.56 -3.61 -2.18
N LEU A 139 -14.67 -4.89 -1.84
CA LEU A 139 -13.88 -5.52 -0.79
C LEU A 139 -12.58 -6.02 -1.41
N PHE A 140 -11.45 -5.83 -0.76
CA PHE A 140 -10.19 -6.39 -1.23
C PHE A 140 -9.45 -7.15 -0.14
N VAL A 141 -8.65 -8.12 -0.58
CA VAL A 141 -7.66 -8.84 0.21
C VAL A 141 -6.32 -8.69 -0.53
N GLN A 142 -5.30 -8.24 0.16
CA GLN A 142 -3.98 -8.00 -0.42
C GLN A 142 -2.92 -8.78 0.35
N ALA A 143 -2.11 -9.55 -0.35
CA ALA A 143 -0.82 -10.03 0.13
C ALA A 143 0.24 -9.01 -0.29
N LYS A 144 1.05 -8.53 0.63
CA LYS A 144 2.08 -7.52 0.36
C LYS A 144 3.43 -7.89 0.96
N CYS A 145 4.47 -7.41 0.30
CA CYS A 145 5.83 -7.42 0.78
C CYS A 145 6.41 -6.02 0.56
N ASP A 146 6.87 -5.40 1.62
CA ASP A 146 7.46 -4.08 1.62
C ASP A 146 8.95 -4.18 1.95
N LEU A 147 9.80 -3.50 1.19
CA LEU A 147 11.24 -3.37 1.45
C LEU A 147 11.52 -1.94 1.89
N LEU A 148 12.04 -1.74 3.10
CA LEU A 148 12.35 -0.42 3.66
C LEU A 148 13.86 -0.16 3.72
N ILE A 149 14.31 0.96 3.19
CA ILE A 149 15.72 1.34 3.11
C ILE A 149 15.88 2.76 3.68
N PRO A 150 16.86 3.03 4.54
CA PRO A 150 17.87 2.15 5.15
C PRO A 150 17.42 1.64 6.54
N ASP A 151 16.48 0.73 6.60
CA ASP A 151 16.07 0.14 7.87
C ASP A 151 16.74 -1.23 8.05
N ARG A 152 17.46 -1.41 9.15
CA ARG A 152 18.11 -2.70 9.48
C ARG A 152 17.24 -3.56 10.39
N GLU A 153 16.32 -2.95 11.12
CA GLU A 153 15.48 -3.64 12.11
C GLU A 153 14.21 -4.21 11.45
N ASP A 154 13.76 -3.59 10.35
CA ASP A 154 12.52 -3.97 9.69
C ASP A 154 12.64 -3.80 8.16
N LEU A 155 13.69 -4.44 7.61
CA LEU A 155 14.03 -4.35 6.18
C LEU A 155 12.91 -4.92 5.30
N PHE A 156 12.31 -6.03 5.70
CA PHE A 156 11.23 -6.71 4.97
C PHE A 156 9.98 -6.80 5.83
N ARG A 157 8.86 -6.40 5.25
CA ARG A 157 7.53 -6.53 5.85
C ARG A 157 6.63 -7.30 4.94
N GLU A 158 6.19 -8.44 5.39
CA GLU A 158 5.25 -9.29 4.66
C GLU A 158 3.97 -9.49 5.47
N GLY A 159 2.85 -9.56 4.77
CA GLY A 159 1.59 -9.81 5.44
C GLY A 159 0.36 -9.71 4.56
N ILE A 160 -0.78 -9.72 5.23
CA ILE A 160 -2.09 -9.67 4.59
C ILE A 160 -2.83 -8.44 5.07
N THR A 161 -3.37 -7.69 4.11
CA THR A 161 -4.24 -6.53 4.36
C THR A 161 -5.63 -6.81 3.79
N VAL A 162 -6.65 -6.41 4.52
CA VAL A 162 -8.05 -6.47 4.09
C VAL A 162 -8.63 -5.08 4.17
N GLY A 163 -9.51 -4.73 3.25
CA GLY A 163 -10.11 -3.41 3.26
C GLY A 163 -11.22 -3.20 2.25
N PHE A 164 -11.67 -1.96 2.19
CA PHE A 164 -12.76 -1.53 1.32
C PHE A 164 -12.34 -0.37 0.44
N LYS A 165 -12.89 -0.34 -0.79
CA LYS A 165 -12.79 0.78 -1.70
C LYS A 165 -14.17 1.38 -1.90
N ILE A 166 -14.27 2.68 -1.68
CA ILE A 166 -15.51 3.46 -1.74
C ILE A 166 -15.45 4.36 -2.97
N PRO A 167 -16.41 4.31 -3.89
CA PRO A 167 -16.42 5.19 -5.05
C PRO A 167 -16.65 6.65 -4.60
N THR A 168 -15.80 7.56 -5.07
CA THR A 168 -15.90 9.00 -4.74
C THR A 168 -16.80 9.77 -5.68
N ILE A 169 -16.90 9.36 -6.94
CA ILE A 169 -17.74 10.03 -7.94
C ILE A 169 -18.53 8.96 -8.70
N LYS A 170 -19.85 9.07 -8.63
CA LYS A 170 -20.73 8.44 -9.62
C LYS A 170 -20.74 9.32 -10.86
N LYS A 171 -20.09 8.88 -11.91
CA LYS A 171 -20.42 9.35 -13.25
C LYS A 171 -21.56 8.57 -13.83
#